data_06391f9dfb5bd5f07bcf503bb84e2654
#
_entry.id   06391f9dfb5bd5f07bcf503bb84e2654
#
_cell.length_a   1.000
_cell.length_b   1.000
_cell.length_c   1.000
_cell.angle_alpha   90.00
_cell.angle_beta   90.00
_cell.angle_gamma   90.00
#
_symmetry.space_group_name_H-M   'P 1'
#
loop_
_entity.id
_entity.type
_entity.pdbx_description
1 polymer ?
#
loop_
_entity_poly.entity_id
_entity_poly.type
_entity_poly.pdbx_seq_one_letter_code
_entity_poly.pdbx_strand_id
1 'polypeptide(L)'
;MDIGQAIVTIRKARKMTQKELAERCGMSQNALVDIEKNRSQPPMKTMKRLQEALGVPQSYILLYSIEDCDIPEDKLKTAKHLLTPLKDYLLREDF
;
A
#
# COMPACT_ATOMS: atom_id res chain seq x y z
N MET A 1 10.36 2.48 -5.12
CA MET A 1 9.06 2.70 -4.43
C MET A 1 7.94 2.03 -5.24
N ASP A 2 7.23 1.11 -4.63
CA ASP A 2 6.19 0.33 -5.30
C ASP A 2 4.83 0.58 -4.63
N ILE A 3 4.16 1.64 -5.05
CA ILE A 3 2.86 2.05 -4.48
C ILE A 3 1.78 1.01 -4.79
N GLY A 4 1.80 0.44 -5.99
CA GLY A 4 0.84 -0.59 -6.37
C GLY A 4 0.89 -1.80 -5.47
N GLN A 5 2.08 -2.31 -5.19
CA GLN A 5 2.26 -3.46 -4.30
C GLN A 5 1.87 -3.12 -2.85
N ALA A 6 2.14 -1.88 -2.41
CA ALA A 6 1.72 -1.42 -1.09
C ALA A 6 0.20 -1.49 -0.95
N ILE A 7 -0.53 -1.03 -1.96
CA ILE A 7 -1.99 -1.10 -1.97
C ILE A 7 -2.47 -2.54 -1.92
N VAL A 8 -1.88 -3.43 -2.70
CA VAL A 8 -2.21 -4.87 -2.68
C VAL A 8 -1.99 -5.46 -1.29
N THR A 9 -0.86 -5.17 -0.67
CA THR A 9 -0.50 -5.70 0.64
C THR A 9 -1.51 -5.26 1.71
N ILE A 10 -1.83 -3.97 1.76
CA ILE A 10 -2.79 -3.44 2.74
C ILE A 10 -4.19 -3.94 2.45
N ARG A 11 -4.60 -3.99 1.17
CA ARG A 11 -5.91 -4.49 0.77
C ARG A 11 -6.12 -5.93 1.24
N LYS A 12 -5.14 -6.80 0.98
CA LYS A 12 -5.22 -8.21 1.40
C LYS A 12 -5.24 -8.36 2.92
N ALA A 13 -4.46 -7.54 3.62
CA ALA A 13 -4.48 -7.53 5.08
C ALA A 13 -5.83 -7.11 5.65
N ARG A 14 -6.56 -6.25 4.93
CA ARG A 14 -7.93 -5.85 5.28
C ARG A 14 -8.98 -6.81 4.74
N LYS A 15 -8.56 -7.90 4.12
CA LYS A 15 -9.45 -8.94 3.55
C LYS A 15 -10.44 -8.38 2.53
N MET A 16 -10.01 -7.41 1.75
CA MET A 16 -10.79 -6.83 0.66
C MET A 16 -10.40 -7.43 -0.68
N THR A 17 -11.40 -7.68 -1.52
CA THR A 17 -11.17 -8.02 -2.93
C THR A 17 -10.89 -6.75 -3.72
N GLN A 18 -10.32 -6.90 -4.91
CA GLN A 18 -10.15 -5.76 -5.83
C GLN A 18 -11.49 -5.09 -6.14
N LYS A 19 -12.52 -5.89 -6.33
CA LYS A 19 -13.87 -5.38 -6.61
C LYS A 19 -14.39 -4.52 -5.47
N GLU A 20 -14.26 -5.00 -4.23
CA GLU A 20 -14.71 -4.27 -3.05
C GLU A 20 -13.98 -2.94 -2.88
N LEU A 21 -12.64 -2.95 -3.03
CA LEU A 21 -11.87 -1.72 -2.90
C LEU A 21 -12.21 -0.74 -4.01
N ALA A 22 -12.32 -1.20 -5.25
CA ALA A 22 -12.69 -0.35 -6.38
C ALA A 22 -14.06 0.30 -6.17
N GLU A 23 -15.04 -0.47 -5.71
CA GLU A 23 -16.37 0.06 -5.42
C GLU A 23 -16.33 1.16 -4.34
N ARG A 24 -15.58 0.93 -3.27
CA ARG A 24 -15.45 1.92 -2.19
C ARG A 24 -14.75 3.20 -2.65
N CYS A 25 -13.87 3.08 -3.64
CA CYS A 25 -13.15 4.24 -4.19
C CYS A 25 -13.89 4.92 -5.33
N GLY A 26 -15.03 4.37 -5.77
CA GLY A 26 -15.77 4.92 -6.90
C GLY A 26 -15.03 4.78 -8.23
N MET A 27 -14.26 3.71 -8.40
CA MET A 27 -13.52 3.45 -9.64
C MET A 27 -13.84 2.06 -10.17
N SER A 28 -13.52 1.81 -11.44
CA SER A 28 -13.66 0.47 -12.02
C SER A 28 -12.59 -0.47 -11.47
N GLN A 29 -12.90 -1.77 -11.46
CA GLN A 29 -11.93 -2.77 -11.07
C GLN A 29 -10.68 -2.73 -11.97
N ASN A 30 -10.86 -2.52 -13.27
CA ASN A 30 -9.74 -2.40 -14.22
C ASN A 30 -8.82 -1.23 -13.88
N ALA A 31 -9.39 -0.09 -13.48
CA ALA A 31 -8.60 1.07 -13.07
C ALA A 31 -7.76 0.74 -11.82
N LEU A 32 -8.34 0.02 -10.86
CA LEU A 32 -7.60 -0.40 -9.68
C LEU A 32 -6.50 -1.40 -10.01
N VAL A 33 -6.77 -2.36 -10.91
CA VAL A 33 -5.76 -3.31 -11.37
C VAL A 33 -4.56 -2.59 -11.97
N ASP A 34 -4.81 -1.57 -12.79
CA ASP A 34 -3.74 -0.78 -13.40
C ASP A 34 -2.89 -0.07 -12.34
N ILE A 35 -3.51 0.47 -11.31
CA ILE A 35 -2.80 1.09 -10.18
C ILE A 35 -1.98 0.04 -9.43
N GLU A 36 -2.57 -1.11 -9.13
CA GLU A 36 -1.89 -2.17 -8.38
C GLU A 36 -0.69 -2.76 -9.14
N LYS A 37 -0.75 -2.74 -10.47
CA LYS A 37 0.35 -3.20 -11.33
C LYS A 37 1.32 -2.09 -11.74
N ASN A 38 1.16 -0.90 -11.17
CA ASN A 38 1.97 0.28 -11.49
C ASN A 38 1.93 0.70 -12.96
N ARG A 39 0.85 0.37 -13.67
CA ARG A 39 0.62 0.84 -15.04
C ARG A 39 0.07 2.25 -15.05
N SER A 40 -0.56 2.67 -13.95
CA SER A 40 -1.14 3.99 -13.78
C SER A 40 -0.79 4.50 -12.40
N GLN A 41 -0.42 5.76 -12.29
CA GLN A 41 -0.19 6.39 -10.99
C GLN A 41 -1.47 7.06 -10.52
N PRO A 42 -1.94 6.77 -9.29
CA PRO A 42 -3.15 7.40 -8.79
C PRO A 42 -2.92 8.88 -8.54
N PRO A 43 -3.80 9.76 -9.04
CA PRO A 43 -3.74 11.17 -8.66
C PRO A 43 -4.02 11.34 -7.16
N MET A 44 -3.68 12.52 -6.64
CA MET A 44 -3.84 12.80 -5.20
C MET A 44 -5.27 12.54 -4.70
N LYS A 45 -6.26 12.90 -5.50
CA LYS A 45 -7.67 12.67 -5.18
C LYS A 45 -7.99 11.19 -5.02
N THR A 46 -7.45 10.37 -5.92
CA THR A 46 -7.62 8.91 -5.87
C THR A 46 -6.88 8.31 -4.68
N MET A 47 -5.68 8.82 -4.36
CA MET A 47 -4.93 8.40 -3.18
C MET A 47 -5.73 8.64 -1.90
N LYS A 48 -6.40 9.77 -1.77
CA LYS A 48 -7.26 10.06 -0.62
C LYS A 48 -8.41 9.06 -0.49
N ARG A 49 -9.03 8.71 -1.61
CA ARG A 49 -10.10 7.72 -1.62
C ARG A 49 -9.60 6.33 -1.22
N LEU A 50 -8.41 5.95 -1.68
CA LEU A 50 -7.78 4.69 -1.31
C LEU A 50 -7.48 4.65 0.19
N GLN A 51 -6.95 5.73 0.75
CA GLN A 51 -6.69 5.83 2.19
C GLN A 51 -7.98 5.63 3.00
N GLU A 52 -9.03 6.31 2.63
CA GLU A 52 -10.32 6.22 3.32
C GLU A 52 -10.91 4.81 3.21
N ALA A 53 -10.87 4.23 2.02
CA ALA A 53 -11.41 2.89 1.80
C ALA A 53 -10.61 1.81 2.53
N LEU A 54 -9.29 1.95 2.60
CA LEU A 54 -8.42 1.01 3.30
C LEU A 54 -8.37 1.28 4.81
N GLY A 55 -8.83 2.45 5.26
CA GLY A 55 -8.82 2.79 6.67
C GLY A 55 -7.42 3.04 7.23
N VAL A 56 -6.50 3.51 6.41
CA VAL A 56 -5.11 3.78 6.82
C VAL A 56 -4.68 5.17 6.35
N PRO A 57 -3.73 5.82 7.04
CA PRO A 57 -3.20 7.09 6.56
C PRO A 57 -2.26 6.87 5.37
N GLN A 58 -2.03 7.93 4.59
CA GLN A 58 -1.15 7.87 3.43
C GLN A 58 0.26 7.39 3.78
N SER A 59 0.72 7.70 5.00
CA SER A 59 2.03 7.26 5.49
C SER A 59 2.18 5.72 5.49
N TYR A 60 1.08 4.98 5.71
CA TYR A 60 1.12 3.52 5.64
C TYR A 60 1.37 3.05 4.20
N ILE A 61 0.69 3.65 3.24
CA ILE A 61 0.89 3.30 1.84
C ILE A 61 2.34 3.57 1.44
N LEU A 62 2.89 4.71 1.86
CA LEU A 62 4.29 5.04 1.58
C LEU A 62 5.26 4.07 2.27
N LEU A 63 4.99 3.72 3.52
CA LEU A 63 5.81 2.76 4.26
C LEU A 63 5.89 1.41 3.56
N TYR A 64 4.75 0.88 3.12
CA TYR A 64 4.71 -0.41 2.44
C TYR A 64 5.20 -0.33 1.00
N SER A 65 5.38 0.87 0.45
CA SER A 65 5.93 1.06 -0.88
C SER A 65 7.47 1.09 -0.91
N ILE A 66 8.11 1.17 0.25
CA ILE A 66 9.59 1.23 0.33
C ILE A 66 10.17 -0.09 -0.17
N GLU A 67 11.08 0.03 -1.14
CA GLU A 67 11.83 -1.09 -1.69
C GLU A 67 13.30 -0.98 -1.25
N ASP A 68 14.05 -2.07 -1.40
CA ASP A 68 15.47 -2.08 -1.05
C ASP A 68 16.25 -0.98 -1.76
N CYS A 69 15.90 -0.71 -3.02
CA CYS A 69 16.57 0.33 -3.81
C CYS A 69 16.30 1.76 -3.30
N ASP A 70 15.28 1.95 -2.47
CA ASP A 70 14.98 3.26 -1.89
C ASP A 70 15.83 3.56 -0.65
N ILE A 71 16.56 2.58 -0.15
CA ILE A 71 17.36 2.69 1.08
C ILE A 71 18.84 2.73 0.73
N PRO A 72 19.62 3.66 1.30
CA PRO A 72 21.07 3.67 1.10
C PRO A 72 21.70 2.31 1.43
N GLU A 73 22.61 1.85 0.59
CA GLU A 73 23.17 0.50 0.68
C GLU A 73 23.83 0.23 2.05
N ASP A 74 24.52 1.22 2.60
CA ASP A 74 25.18 1.11 3.91
C ASP A 74 24.21 0.99 5.08
N LYS A 75 22.93 1.30 4.86
CA LYS A 75 21.89 1.25 5.90
C LYS A 75 20.83 0.17 5.66
N LEU A 76 20.92 -0.51 4.53
CA LEU A 76 19.87 -1.44 4.10
C LEU A 76 19.64 -2.56 5.10
N LYS A 77 20.70 -3.21 5.56
CA LYS A 77 20.61 -4.35 6.49
C LYS A 77 19.89 -3.97 7.79
N THR A 78 20.30 -2.87 8.39
CA THR A 78 19.70 -2.39 9.65
C THR A 78 18.27 -1.92 9.42
N ALA A 79 18.04 -1.18 8.32
CA ALA A 79 16.70 -0.70 8.00
C ALA A 79 15.71 -1.85 7.82
N LYS A 80 16.07 -2.90 7.09
CA LYS A 80 15.22 -4.08 6.91
C LYS A 80 14.93 -4.77 8.24
N HIS A 81 15.93 -4.85 9.11
CA HIS A 81 15.77 -5.46 10.44
C HIS A 81 14.76 -4.72 11.29
N LEU A 82 14.68 -3.40 11.16
CA LEU A 82 13.73 -2.56 11.90
C LEU A 82 12.36 -2.48 11.22
N LEU A 83 12.34 -2.38 9.88
CA LEU A 83 11.09 -2.19 9.13
C LEU A 83 10.23 -3.44 9.09
N THR A 84 10.82 -4.62 8.97
CA THR A 84 10.05 -5.86 8.83
C THR A 84 9.10 -6.11 10.01
N PRO A 85 9.57 -6.09 11.28
CA PRO A 85 8.66 -6.27 12.40
C PRO A 85 7.66 -5.10 12.56
N LEU A 86 8.07 -3.88 12.21
CA LEU A 86 7.15 -2.74 12.24
C LEU A 86 6.01 -2.90 11.24
N LYS A 87 6.33 -3.28 10.00
CA LYS A 87 5.33 -3.51 8.97
C LYS A 87 4.37 -4.63 9.37
N ASP A 88 4.91 -5.73 9.90
CA ASP A 88 4.09 -6.85 10.35
C ASP A 88 3.15 -6.43 11.48
N TYR A 89 3.65 -5.65 12.43
CA TYR A 89 2.84 -5.13 13.54
C TYR A 89 1.69 -4.26 13.05
N LEU A 90 1.97 -3.36 12.09
CA LEU A 90 0.97 -2.40 11.60
C LEU A 90 -0.13 -3.07 10.77
N LEU A 91 0.09 -4.28 10.25
CA LEU A 91 -0.93 -5.02 9.49
C LEU A 91 -1.79 -5.92 10.36
N ARG A 92 -1.52 -6.02 11.66
CA ARG A 92 -2.34 -6.85 12.56
C ARG A 92 -3.74 -6.29 12.69
N GLU A 93 -4.70 -7.20 12.80
CA GLU A 93 -6.12 -6.84 12.92
C GLU A 93 -6.61 -6.76 14.37
N ASP A 94 -5.80 -7.10 15.31
CA ASP A 94 -6.15 -7.27 16.73
C ASP A 94 -5.89 -6.02 17.58
N PHE A 95 -5.95 -4.85 16.97
CA PHE A 95 -5.77 -3.59 17.69
C PHE A 95 -7.02 -2.74 17.69
#